data_2c6ff615051aed1fbf8df4570c182e8a
#
_entry.id   2c6ff615051aed1fbf8df4570c182e8a
#
_cell.length_a   1.000
_cell.length_b   1.000
_cell.length_c   1.000
_cell.angle_alpha   90.00
_cell.angle_beta   90.00
_cell.angle_gamma   90.00
#
_symmetry.space_group_name_H-M   'P 1'
#
loop_
_entity.id
_entity.type
_entity.pdbx_description
1 polymer ?
#
loop_
_entity_poly.entity_id
_entity_poly.type
_entity_poly.pdbx_seq_one_letter_code
_entity_poly.pdbx_strand_id
1 'polypeptide(L)'
;MVAQTVLPERWVIVDDGSTDRTADIVERYASRYPWIELVRLPQRQDRNFAAKVHAVNIGLTRVQQCEFEVLGNLDADVSFQPRYMEFLMKKLGEDPELGIAGTPFTQEGQYDSSKDSFEGENYVAGPCQLFRLKCFKEIGGYVPNRAGGIDWIAVMTARMKGWKVRSFSEERYHHHRMLGTAGKSRVAALFANGEEDYYLGGSPVWELFRVAYRITKKPIVTGGLAVLCGYCWAAMQRTERPVSFELMRFHRGQQLQKLSVILRALVKLRKVDSFHLLTERK
;
A
#
# COMPACT_ATOMS: atom_id res chain seq x y z
N MET A 1 11.89 15.61 3.33
CA MET A 1 12.77 14.97 4.34
C MET A 1 13.65 15.97 5.07
N VAL A 2 14.38 16.86 4.42
CA VAL A 2 15.34 17.78 5.08
C VAL A 2 14.73 18.72 6.14
N ALA A 3 13.42 18.93 6.13
CA ALA A 3 12.70 19.71 7.12
C ALA A 3 12.10 18.87 8.28
N GLN A 4 12.40 17.58 8.34
CA GLN A 4 11.90 16.72 9.41
C GLN A 4 12.68 16.94 10.71
N THR A 5 11.99 16.82 11.86
CA THR A 5 12.61 16.88 13.19
C THR A 5 13.44 15.64 13.51
N VAL A 6 13.10 14.50 12.91
CA VAL A 6 13.89 13.27 12.94
C VAL A 6 14.34 12.95 11.53
N LEU A 7 15.65 12.98 11.31
CA LEU A 7 16.27 12.70 10.01
C LEU A 7 16.64 11.23 9.91
N PRO A 8 16.60 10.63 8.69
CA PRO A 8 17.12 9.29 8.48
C PRO A 8 18.66 9.29 8.58
N GLU A 9 19.24 8.19 8.97
CA GLU A 9 20.69 7.97 8.90
C GLU A 9 21.19 8.00 7.44
N ARG A 10 20.41 7.40 6.54
CA ARG A 10 20.66 7.44 5.09
C ARG A 10 19.32 7.53 4.33
N TRP A 11 19.30 8.37 3.32
CA TRP A 11 18.20 8.46 2.35
C TRP A 11 18.70 8.24 0.94
N VAL A 12 18.43 7.05 0.39
CA VAL A 12 18.79 6.71 -0.98
C VAL A 12 17.63 7.04 -1.90
N ILE A 13 17.83 7.93 -2.83
CA ILE A 13 16.87 8.30 -3.86
C ILE A 13 17.29 7.60 -5.15
N VAL A 14 16.44 6.68 -5.61
CA VAL A 14 16.69 5.94 -6.86
C VAL A 14 15.89 6.58 -7.98
N ASP A 15 16.60 7.21 -8.90
CA ASP A 15 16.04 7.78 -10.13
C ASP A 15 15.99 6.70 -11.22
N ASP A 16 14.79 6.18 -11.51
CA ASP A 16 14.55 5.12 -12.50
C ASP A 16 14.46 5.70 -13.94
N GLY A 17 15.41 6.56 -14.29
CA GLY A 17 15.57 7.11 -15.63
C GLY A 17 14.67 8.30 -15.93
N SER A 18 14.55 9.25 -15.01
CA SER A 18 13.84 10.51 -15.25
C SER A 18 14.47 11.30 -16.39
N THR A 19 13.64 11.92 -17.21
CA THR A 19 14.04 12.76 -18.34
C THR A 19 13.88 14.26 -18.07
N ASP A 20 13.38 14.60 -16.89
CA ASP A 20 13.19 15.96 -16.41
C ASP A 20 14.31 16.38 -15.47
N ARG A 21 14.10 17.46 -14.72
CA ARG A 21 15.09 18.00 -13.77
C ARG A 21 15.18 17.25 -12.43
N THR A 22 14.58 16.06 -12.31
CA THR A 22 14.55 15.31 -11.05
C THR A 22 15.96 15.04 -10.53
N ALA A 23 16.84 14.49 -11.37
CA ALA A 23 18.22 14.20 -10.97
C ALA A 23 18.98 15.46 -10.52
N ASP A 24 18.89 16.57 -11.28
CA ASP A 24 19.56 17.84 -10.95
C ASP A 24 19.10 18.41 -9.59
N ILE A 25 17.81 18.24 -9.29
CA ILE A 25 17.24 18.66 -8.00
C ILE A 25 17.83 17.82 -6.88
N VAL A 26 17.84 16.50 -7.03
CA VAL A 26 18.35 15.59 -5.99
C VAL A 26 19.85 15.79 -5.76
N GLU A 27 20.65 15.96 -6.83
CA GLU A 27 22.10 16.23 -6.73
C GLU A 27 22.40 17.49 -5.91
N ARG A 28 21.62 18.56 -6.08
CA ARG A 28 21.77 19.79 -5.27
C ARG A 28 21.49 19.55 -3.77
N TYR A 29 20.59 18.63 -3.43
CA TYR A 29 20.36 18.25 -2.04
C TYR A 29 21.47 17.31 -1.54
N ALA A 30 21.87 16.32 -2.31
CA ALA A 30 22.93 15.39 -1.96
C ALA A 30 24.28 16.12 -1.72
N SER A 31 24.56 17.19 -2.47
CA SER A 31 25.78 18.00 -2.23
C SER A 31 25.77 18.78 -0.91
N ARG A 32 24.59 19.03 -0.33
CA ARG A 32 24.41 19.76 0.94
C ARG A 32 24.24 18.85 2.15
N TYR A 33 23.71 17.65 1.93
CA TYR A 33 23.31 16.71 2.98
C TYR A 33 23.97 15.36 2.75
N PRO A 34 25.08 15.03 3.46
CA PRO A 34 25.86 13.79 3.25
C PRO A 34 25.06 12.49 3.44
N TRP A 35 23.92 12.55 4.12
CA TRP A 35 23.03 11.41 4.32
C TRP A 35 22.06 11.17 3.15
N ILE A 36 22.07 12.04 2.11
CA ILE A 36 21.28 11.86 0.89
C ILE A 36 22.20 11.30 -0.21
N GLU A 37 21.78 10.21 -0.83
CA GLU A 37 22.46 9.58 -1.96
C GLU A 37 21.53 9.49 -3.16
N LEU A 38 22.00 9.92 -4.34
CA LEU A 38 21.32 9.71 -5.61
C LEU A 38 21.89 8.49 -6.32
N VAL A 39 21.02 7.56 -6.70
CA VAL A 39 21.37 6.44 -7.60
C VAL A 39 20.58 6.62 -8.89
N ARG A 40 21.28 6.82 -10.02
CA ARG A 40 20.66 6.98 -11.34
C ARG A 40 20.67 5.66 -12.08
N LEU A 41 19.51 5.25 -12.59
CA LEU A 41 19.34 4.09 -13.45
C LEU A 41 19.14 4.53 -14.91
N PRO A 42 19.50 3.67 -15.88
CA PRO A 42 19.18 3.92 -17.27
C PRO A 42 17.67 4.04 -17.49
N GLN A 43 17.28 4.90 -18.42
CA GLN A 43 15.87 5.05 -18.80
C GLN A 43 15.29 3.73 -19.28
N ARG A 44 14.13 3.36 -18.74
CA ARG A 44 13.37 2.18 -19.13
C ARG A 44 12.24 2.54 -20.07
N GLN A 45 11.97 1.67 -21.02
CA GLN A 45 10.81 1.80 -21.92
C GLN A 45 9.51 1.39 -21.24
N ASP A 46 9.54 0.35 -20.37
CA ASP A 46 8.39 -0.20 -19.69
C ASP A 46 8.23 0.37 -18.27
N ARG A 47 7.21 1.20 -18.06
CA ARG A 47 6.80 1.64 -16.72
C ARG A 47 5.77 0.68 -16.14
N ASN A 48 6.14 -0.04 -15.09
CA ASN A 48 5.25 -0.95 -14.37
C ASN A 48 5.61 -1.02 -12.88
N PHE A 49 4.74 -1.60 -12.05
CA PHE A 49 4.96 -1.65 -10.60
C PHE A 49 6.15 -2.54 -10.19
N ALA A 50 6.55 -3.52 -10.99
CA ALA A 50 7.76 -4.31 -10.72
C ALA A 50 9.03 -3.44 -10.78
N ALA A 51 9.02 -2.35 -11.57
CA ALA A 51 10.12 -1.39 -11.61
C ALA A 51 10.33 -0.69 -10.25
N LYS A 52 9.24 -0.38 -9.52
CA LYS A 52 9.32 0.16 -8.16
C LYS A 52 10.07 -0.81 -7.23
N VAL A 53 9.73 -2.11 -7.26
CA VAL A 53 10.42 -3.13 -6.44
C VAL A 53 11.90 -3.21 -6.81
N HIS A 54 12.23 -3.14 -8.10
CA HIS A 54 13.62 -3.14 -8.55
C HIS A 54 14.38 -1.92 -8.01
N ALA A 55 13.79 -0.71 -8.09
CA ALA A 55 14.40 0.50 -7.56
C ALA A 55 14.59 0.41 -6.03
N VAL A 56 13.58 -0.08 -5.29
CA VAL A 56 13.70 -0.32 -3.84
C VAL A 56 14.83 -1.30 -3.52
N ASN A 57 14.94 -2.41 -4.26
CA ASN A 57 16.01 -3.38 -4.04
C ASN A 57 17.40 -2.81 -4.31
N ILE A 58 17.56 -1.96 -5.33
CA ILE A 58 18.81 -1.23 -5.57
C ILE A 58 19.11 -0.29 -4.41
N GLY A 59 18.13 0.49 -3.94
CA GLY A 59 18.29 1.34 -2.76
C GLY A 59 18.73 0.56 -1.53
N LEU A 60 18.14 -0.64 -1.30
CA LEU A 60 18.51 -1.52 -0.20
C LEU A 60 19.98 -1.95 -0.25
N THR A 61 20.55 -2.19 -1.42
CA THR A 61 21.99 -2.55 -1.52
C THR A 61 22.91 -1.44 -1.01
N ARG A 62 22.46 -0.17 -1.07
CA ARG A 62 23.24 0.99 -0.62
C ARG A 62 23.24 1.17 0.90
N VAL A 63 22.26 0.59 1.59
CA VAL A 63 22.11 0.69 3.05
C VAL A 63 22.47 -0.60 3.78
N GLN A 64 22.93 -1.64 3.09
CA GLN A 64 23.24 -2.94 3.70
C GLN A 64 24.30 -2.88 4.80
N GLN A 65 25.21 -1.92 4.74
CA GLN A 65 26.29 -1.74 5.73
C GLN A 65 25.89 -0.80 6.88
N CYS A 66 24.73 -0.18 6.82
CA CYS A 66 24.21 0.68 7.88
C CYS A 66 23.53 -0.16 8.96
N GLU A 67 23.70 0.19 10.22
CA GLU A 67 22.93 -0.36 11.32
C GLU A 67 21.66 0.46 11.49
N PHE A 68 20.50 -0.10 11.21
CA PHE A 68 19.21 0.56 11.37
C PHE A 68 18.12 -0.43 11.77
N GLU A 69 17.11 0.06 12.47
CA GLU A 69 15.98 -0.73 12.94
C GLU A 69 14.72 -0.51 12.09
N VAL A 70 14.64 0.62 11.42
CA VAL A 70 13.45 1.03 10.64
C VAL A 70 13.86 1.36 9.21
N LEU A 71 13.14 0.78 8.26
CA LEU A 71 13.26 1.02 6.83
C LEU A 71 12.02 1.80 6.34
N GLY A 72 12.23 2.97 5.74
CA GLY A 72 11.17 3.76 5.10
C GLY A 72 11.14 3.56 3.59
N ASN A 73 9.97 3.34 3.02
CA ASN A 73 9.71 3.48 1.59
C ASN A 73 8.82 4.69 1.35
N LEU A 74 9.29 5.62 0.51
CA LEU A 74 8.60 6.86 0.17
C LEU A 74 8.50 7.02 -1.34
N ASP A 75 7.31 7.35 -1.83
CA ASP A 75 7.13 7.81 -3.20
C ASP A 75 7.57 9.28 -3.32
N ALA A 76 8.00 9.69 -4.52
CA ALA A 76 8.56 11.03 -4.74
C ALA A 76 7.49 12.15 -4.75
N ASP A 77 6.20 11.78 -4.84
CA ASP A 77 5.06 12.69 -4.97
C ASP A 77 4.24 12.81 -3.67
N VAL A 78 4.91 12.68 -2.52
CA VAL A 78 4.31 12.88 -1.20
C VAL A 78 4.91 14.06 -0.47
N SER A 79 4.11 14.73 0.35
CA SER A 79 4.57 15.74 1.30
C SER A 79 3.89 15.57 2.66
N PHE A 80 4.60 15.91 3.73
CA PHE A 80 4.14 15.75 5.11
C PHE A 80 4.73 16.84 6.01
N GLN A 81 4.12 17.00 7.18
CA GLN A 81 4.49 18.00 8.18
C GLN A 81 5.88 17.71 8.80
N PRO A 82 6.61 18.69 9.35
CA PRO A 82 7.97 18.50 9.86
C PRO A 82 8.12 17.45 10.97
N ARG A 83 7.06 17.13 11.72
CA ARG A 83 7.10 16.13 12.81
C ARG A 83 6.56 14.78 12.42
N TYR A 84 6.30 14.55 11.14
CA TYR A 84 5.67 13.33 10.65
C TYR A 84 6.51 12.07 10.90
N MET A 85 7.81 12.13 10.60
CA MET A 85 8.70 10.98 10.85
C MET A 85 8.91 10.74 12.35
N GLU A 86 9.02 11.82 13.16
CA GLU A 86 9.07 11.71 14.62
C GLU A 86 7.84 10.97 15.19
N PHE A 87 6.66 11.31 14.69
CA PHE A 87 5.42 10.66 15.07
C PHE A 87 5.44 9.15 14.76
N LEU A 88 5.79 8.75 13.55
CA LEU A 88 5.81 7.33 13.16
C LEU A 88 6.91 6.55 13.89
N MET A 89 8.09 7.14 14.11
CA MET A 89 9.17 6.53 14.87
C MET A 89 8.77 6.30 16.33
N LYS A 90 8.04 7.25 16.94
CA LYS A 90 7.48 7.10 18.28
C LYS A 90 6.50 5.92 18.33
N LYS A 91 5.57 5.80 17.37
CA LYS A 91 4.60 4.68 17.30
C LYS A 91 5.30 3.32 17.17
N LEU A 92 6.35 3.23 16.36
CA LEU A 92 7.17 2.01 16.24
C LEU A 92 7.96 1.70 17.54
N GLY A 93 8.40 2.71 18.27
CA GLY A 93 9.07 2.54 19.56
C GLY A 93 8.13 2.07 20.67
N GLU A 94 6.86 2.50 20.65
CA GLU A 94 5.85 2.14 21.65
C GLU A 94 5.34 0.70 21.54
N ASP A 95 5.39 0.08 20.34
CA ASP A 95 4.89 -1.28 20.12
C ASP A 95 5.92 -2.13 19.35
N PRO A 96 6.65 -3.04 20.04
CA PRO A 96 7.63 -3.93 19.39
C PRO A 96 7.02 -4.92 18.40
N GLU A 97 5.72 -5.22 18.48
CA GLU A 97 5.01 -6.09 17.54
C GLU A 97 4.52 -5.35 16.28
N LEU A 98 4.63 -4.00 16.27
CA LEU A 98 4.29 -3.19 15.10
C LEU A 98 5.36 -3.36 14.03
N GLY A 99 5.00 -4.07 12.97
CA GLY A 99 5.88 -4.38 11.83
C GLY A 99 5.83 -3.32 10.74
N ILE A 100 4.66 -2.72 10.48
CA ILE A 100 4.46 -1.69 9.45
C ILE A 100 3.63 -0.56 10.03
N ALA A 101 4.15 0.66 9.91
CA ALA A 101 3.50 1.89 10.34
C ALA A 101 3.34 2.87 9.18
N GLY A 102 2.26 3.62 9.18
CA GLY A 102 2.00 4.72 8.26
C GLY A 102 0.79 5.53 8.71
N THR A 103 0.29 6.38 7.83
CA THR A 103 -0.89 7.20 8.08
C THR A 103 -1.80 7.20 6.86
N PRO A 104 -3.05 7.61 6.98
CA PRO A 104 -3.88 7.95 5.83
C PRO A 104 -3.27 9.11 5.05
N PHE A 105 -3.66 9.24 3.79
CA PHE A 105 -3.28 10.37 2.95
C PHE A 105 -4.50 11.12 2.42
N THR A 106 -4.25 12.36 2.07
CA THR A 106 -5.19 13.23 1.34
C THR A 106 -4.69 13.47 -0.07
N GLN A 107 -5.60 13.71 -1.00
CA GLN A 107 -5.32 14.13 -2.37
C GLN A 107 -6.14 15.36 -2.73
N GLU A 108 -5.84 15.97 -3.85
CA GLU A 108 -6.68 17.02 -4.42
C GLU A 108 -8.13 16.54 -4.56
N GLY A 109 -9.11 17.44 -4.33
CA GLY A 109 -10.53 17.11 -4.40
C GLY A 109 -11.13 16.48 -3.13
N GLN A 110 -10.51 16.66 -1.96
CA GLN A 110 -10.99 16.19 -0.64
C GLN A 110 -11.03 14.66 -0.50
N TYR A 111 -10.27 13.91 -1.30
CA TYR A 111 -10.14 12.47 -1.10
C TYR A 111 -9.38 12.18 0.20
N ASP A 112 -9.90 11.23 0.97
CA ASP A 112 -9.33 10.75 2.22
C ASP A 112 -9.29 9.22 2.19
N SER A 113 -8.10 8.65 2.14
CA SER A 113 -7.89 7.21 2.03
C SER A 113 -8.44 6.41 3.22
N SER A 114 -8.64 7.01 4.37
CA SER A 114 -9.20 6.34 5.55
C SER A 114 -10.66 5.93 5.37
N LYS A 115 -11.38 6.56 4.43
CA LYS A 115 -12.82 6.35 4.22
C LYS A 115 -13.14 5.26 3.18
N ASP A 116 -12.17 4.86 2.37
CA ASP A 116 -12.40 3.99 1.20
C ASP A 116 -11.90 2.55 1.38
N SER A 117 -11.26 2.23 2.51
CA SER A 117 -10.66 0.92 2.73
C SER A 117 -11.54 0.01 3.60
N PHE A 118 -11.85 -1.19 3.10
CA PHE A 118 -12.41 -2.27 3.92
C PHE A 118 -11.41 -2.86 4.93
N GLU A 119 -10.13 -2.49 4.85
CA GLU A 119 -9.09 -2.90 5.80
C GLU A 119 -8.98 -1.94 7.00
N GLY A 120 -9.58 -0.75 6.90
CA GLY A 120 -9.52 0.28 7.94
C GLY A 120 -8.08 0.65 8.29
N GLU A 121 -7.78 0.78 9.58
CA GLU A 121 -6.44 1.11 10.07
C GLU A 121 -5.43 -0.04 9.96
N ASN A 122 -5.85 -1.26 9.59
CA ASN A 122 -4.96 -2.42 9.43
C ASN A 122 -4.29 -2.50 8.04
N TYR A 123 -4.31 -1.41 7.32
CA TYR A 123 -3.66 -1.26 6.03
C TYR A 123 -2.86 0.04 5.96
N VAL A 124 -1.64 -0.05 5.47
CA VAL A 124 -0.76 1.11 5.22
C VAL A 124 -0.50 1.20 3.72
N ALA A 125 -0.86 2.33 3.14
CA ALA A 125 -0.73 2.56 1.70
C ALA A 125 0.73 2.70 1.24
N GLY A 126 1.02 2.24 0.04
CA GLY A 126 2.35 2.15 -0.54
C GLY A 126 3.17 3.43 -0.68
N PRO A 127 2.57 4.64 -0.86
CA PRO A 127 3.34 5.86 -1.01
C PRO A 127 4.19 6.25 0.22
N CYS A 128 3.82 5.81 1.43
CA CYS A 128 4.61 6.03 2.63
C CYS A 128 4.43 4.86 3.61
N GLN A 129 5.41 3.96 3.64
CA GLN A 129 5.42 2.81 4.55
C GLN A 129 6.72 2.78 5.35
N LEU A 130 6.63 2.75 6.68
CA LEU A 130 7.76 2.49 7.56
C LEU A 130 7.68 1.05 8.06
N PHE A 131 8.72 0.28 7.83
CA PHE A 131 8.86 -1.10 8.26
C PHE A 131 9.84 -1.21 9.42
N ARG A 132 9.50 -1.99 10.45
CA ARG A 132 10.52 -2.56 11.30
C ARG A 132 11.39 -3.49 10.44
N LEU A 133 12.71 -3.32 10.48
CA LEU A 133 13.63 -4.09 9.61
C LEU A 133 13.45 -5.60 9.76
N LYS A 134 13.22 -6.09 10.99
CA LYS A 134 12.93 -7.50 11.25
C LYS A 134 11.69 -7.97 10.48
N CYS A 135 10.59 -7.21 10.52
CA CYS A 135 9.38 -7.50 9.76
C CYS A 135 9.68 -7.54 8.26
N PHE A 136 10.37 -6.52 7.72
CA PHE A 136 10.70 -6.44 6.30
C PHE A 136 11.52 -7.65 5.81
N LYS A 137 12.50 -8.10 6.61
CA LYS A 137 13.29 -9.30 6.32
C LYS A 137 12.44 -10.58 6.38
N GLU A 138 11.58 -10.71 7.37
CA GLU A 138 10.72 -11.88 7.53
C GLU A 138 9.69 -12.03 6.41
N ILE A 139 9.14 -10.93 5.90
CA ILE A 139 8.21 -10.98 4.76
C ILE A 139 8.92 -11.22 3.42
N GLY A 140 10.24 -11.13 3.37
CA GLY A 140 11.03 -11.25 2.15
C GLY A 140 11.06 -9.99 1.28
N GLY A 141 10.71 -8.82 1.86
CA GLY A 141 10.62 -7.56 1.14
C GLY A 141 9.38 -7.45 0.25
N TYR A 142 9.44 -6.58 -0.76
CA TYR A 142 8.37 -6.45 -1.74
C TYR A 142 8.44 -7.54 -2.82
N VAL A 143 7.29 -8.09 -3.16
CA VAL A 143 7.16 -9.05 -4.27
C VAL A 143 6.94 -8.29 -5.57
N PRO A 144 7.83 -8.45 -6.58
CA PRO A 144 7.65 -7.77 -7.87
C PRO A 144 6.38 -8.28 -8.57
N ASN A 145 5.50 -7.34 -8.93
CA ASN A 145 4.31 -7.61 -9.72
C ASN A 145 4.08 -6.46 -10.70
N ARG A 146 3.93 -6.77 -11.98
CA ARG A 146 3.73 -5.77 -13.04
C ARG A 146 2.37 -5.07 -12.93
N ALA A 147 1.36 -5.77 -12.43
CA ALA A 147 -0.01 -5.28 -12.35
C ALA A 147 -0.29 -4.36 -11.14
N GLY A 148 0.55 -4.40 -10.08
CA GLY A 148 0.37 -3.61 -8.86
C GLY A 148 0.17 -4.46 -7.61
N GLY A 149 -0.31 -3.84 -6.52
CA GLY A 149 -0.60 -4.53 -5.26
C GLY A 149 0.64 -4.95 -4.45
N ILE A 150 1.82 -4.43 -4.76
CA ILE A 150 3.09 -4.78 -4.09
C ILE A 150 3.07 -4.42 -2.60
N ASP A 151 2.51 -3.28 -2.27
CA ASP A 151 2.30 -2.78 -0.90
C ASP A 151 1.26 -3.62 -0.15
N TRP A 152 0.17 -3.98 -0.83
CA TRP A 152 -0.86 -4.84 -0.27
C TRP A 152 -0.30 -6.24 0.06
N ILE A 153 0.49 -6.84 -0.84
CA ILE A 153 1.14 -8.15 -0.61
C ILE A 153 2.05 -8.06 0.61
N ALA A 154 2.85 -7.00 0.74
CA ALA A 154 3.74 -6.81 1.88
C ALA A 154 2.96 -6.70 3.21
N VAL A 155 1.91 -5.86 3.24
CA VAL A 155 1.02 -5.69 4.40
C VAL A 155 0.35 -7.00 4.79
N MET A 156 -0.24 -7.71 3.84
CA MET A 156 -0.95 -8.95 4.11
C MET A 156 -0.01 -10.08 4.52
N THR A 157 1.21 -10.12 3.97
CA THR A 157 2.24 -11.10 4.39
C THR A 157 2.72 -10.81 5.81
N ALA A 158 2.91 -9.54 6.18
CA ALA A 158 3.26 -9.14 7.54
C ALA A 158 2.18 -9.60 8.54
N ARG A 159 0.92 -9.32 8.24
CA ARG A 159 -0.22 -9.74 9.08
C ARG A 159 -0.34 -11.26 9.18
N MET A 160 -0.13 -11.99 8.09
CA MET A 160 -0.12 -13.45 8.08
C MET A 160 0.99 -14.03 8.98
N LYS A 161 2.13 -13.34 9.05
CA LYS A 161 3.26 -13.71 9.93
C LYS A 161 3.10 -13.21 11.38
N GLY A 162 1.97 -12.60 11.73
CA GLY A 162 1.64 -12.17 13.08
C GLY A 162 2.08 -10.75 13.43
N TRP A 163 2.69 -10.00 12.49
CA TRP A 163 3.03 -8.61 12.73
C TRP A 163 1.78 -7.72 12.75
N LYS A 164 1.75 -6.77 13.66
CA LYS A 164 0.78 -5.69 13.61
C LYS A 164 1.12 -4.75 12.47
N VAL A 165 0.09 -4.29 11.78
CA VAL A 165 0.18 -3.26 10.74
C VAL A 165 -0.83 -2.18 11.08
N ARG A 166 -0.39 -0.91 11.12
CA ARG A 166 -1.31 0.16 11.51
C ARG A 166 -1.08 1.45 10.74
N SER A 167 -2.19 2.01 10.28
CA SER A 167 -2.33 3.35 9.75
C SER A 167 -2.91 4.23 10.84
N PHE A 168 -2.14 5.21 11.30
CA PHE A 168 -2.51 6.09 12.41
C PHE A 168 -3.21 7.34 11.88
N SER A 169 -4.46 7.53 12.26
CA SER A 169 -5.31 8.61 11.74
C SER A 169 -5.05 9.98 12.38
N GLU A 170 -4.20 10.04 13.41
CA GLU A 170 -3.80 11.29 14.07
C GLU A 170 -2.95 12.21 13.21
N GLU A 171 -2.20 11.64 12.25
CA GLU A 171 -1.40 12.38 11.28
C GLU A 171 -1.80 11.97 9.85
N ARG A 172 -1.41 12.80 8.87
CA ARG A 172 -1.68 12.57 7.44
C ARG A 172 -0.55 13.11 6.60
N TYR A 173 -0.36 12.49 5.44
CA TYR A 173 0.46 13.07 4.38
C TYR A 173 -0.40 13.46 3.18
N HIS A 174 0.13 14.34 2.34
CA HIS A 174 -0.51 14.73 1.09
C HIS A 174 0.17 13.99 -0.08
N HIS A 175 -0.62 13.34 -0.91
CA HIS A 175 -0.19 12.67 -2.12
C HIS A 175 -0.57 13.53 -3.33
N HIS A 176 0.42 14.06 -4.04
CA HIS A 176 0.24 15.05 -5.10
C HIS A 176 -0.31 14.48 -6.41
N ARG A 177 -0.25 13.17 -6.60
CA ARG A 177 -0.80 12.51 -7.77
C ARG A 177 -2.09 11.77 -7.44
N MET A 178 -3.10 11.92 -8.28
CA MET A 178 -4.34 11.16 -8.14
C MET A 178 -4.10 9.68 -8.43
N LEU A 179 -4.41 8.82 -7.47
CA LEU A 179 -4.32 7.37 -7.63
C LEU A 179 -5.36 6.87 -8.65
N GLY A 180 -4.95 5.94 -9.52
CA GLY A 180 -5.86 5.23 -10.42
C GLY A 180 -6.39 6.03 -11.61
N THR A 181 -5.99 7.31 -11.78
CA THR A 181 -6.52 8.16 -12.86
C THR A 181 -5.57 8.33 -14.06
N ALA A 182 -4.51 7.53 -14.17
CA ALA A 182 -3.58 7.60 -15.30
C ALA A 182 -4.27 7.34 -16.66
N GLY A 183 -5.12 8.27 -17.10
CA GLY A 183 -5.78 8.25 -18.42
C GLY A 183 -6.92 7.25 -18.60
N LYS A 184 -7.32 6.50 -17.55
CA LYS A 184 -8.40 5.51 -17.63
C LYS A 184 -9.75 6.11 -17.23
N SER A 185 -10.83 5.71 -17.94
CA SER A 185 -12.18 6.01 -17.49
C SER A 185 -12.46 5.36 -16.12
N ARG A 186 -13.41 5.93 -15.37
CA ARG A 186 -13.80 5.38 -14.05
C ARG A 186 -14.26 3.92 -14.12
N VAL A 187 -14.93 3.54 -15.20
CA VAL A 187 -15.37 2.15 -15.42
C VAL A 187 -14.18 1.24 -15.68
N ALA A 188 -13.21 1.68 -16.49
CA ALA A 188 -11.98 0.91 -16.75
C ALA A 188 -11.13 0.73 -15.48
N ALA A 189 -11.09 1.74 -14.61
CA ALA A 189 -10.42 1.61 -13.31
C ALA A 189 -11.12 0.58 -12.41
N LEU A 190 -12.45 0.55 -12.40
CA LEU A 190 -13.23 -0.44 -11.64
C LEU A 190 -13.08 -1.86 -12.20
N PHE A 191 -13.00 -2.01 -13.52
CA PHE A 191 -12.68 -3.28 -14.16
C PHE A 191 -11.29 -3.78 -13.71
N ALA A 192 -10.28 -2.92 -13.75
CA ALA A 192 -8.93 -3.24 -13.29
C ALA A 192 -8.90 -3.62 -11.80
N ASN A 193 -9.73 -3.00 -10.94
CA ASN A 193 -9.87 -3.40 -9.54
C ASN A 193 -10.40 -4.84 -9.39
N GLY A 194 -11.34 -5.25 -10.25
CA GLY A 194 -11.82 -6.64 -10.27
C GLY A 194 -10.72 -7.63 -10.67
N GLU A 195 -9.91 -7.29 -11.69
CA GLU A 195 -8.73 -8.09 -12.05
C GLU A 195 -7.74 -8.19 -10.89
N GLU A 196 -7.50 -7.07 -10.20
CA GLU A 196 -6.63 -7.00 -9.02
C GLU A 196 -7.10 -7.92 -7.90
N ASP A 197 -8.39 -7.90 -7.57
CA ASP A 197 -8.96 -8.78 -6.56
C ASP A 197 -8.76 -10.27 -6.89
N TYR A 198 -8.83 -10.64 -8.16
CA TYR A 198 -8.57 -12.01 -8.59
C TYR A 198 -7.10 -12.40 -8.40
N TYR A 199 -6.14 -11.61 -8.94
CA TYR A 199 -4.74 -12.00 -8.88
C TYR A 199 -4.13 -11.84 -7.47
N LEU A 200 -4.68 -10.99 -6.62
CA LEU A 200 -4.36 -10.93 -5.19
C LEU A 200 -5.03 -12.05 -4.37
N GLY A 201 -5.75 -12.94 -5.02
CA GLY A 201 -6.30 -14.14 -4.41
C GLY A 201 -7.60 -13.97 -3.65
N GLY A 202 -8.35 -12.89 -3.91
CA GLY A 202 -9.64 -12.61 -3.28
C GLY A 202 -10.64 -13.75 -3.37
N SER A 203 -11.54 -13.83 -2.39
CA SER A 203 -12.61 -14.84 -2.33
C SER A 203 -13.73 -14.50 -3.31
N PRO A 204 -14.18 -15.44 -4.17
CA PRO A 204 -15.35 -15.21 -5.02
C PRO A 204 -16.60 -14.80 -4.24
N VAL A 205 -16.80 -15.36 -3.03
CA VAL A 205 -17.94 -15.01 -2.17
C VAL A 205 -17.84 -13.56 -1.67
N TRP A 206 -16.66 -13.14 -1.28
CA TRP A 206 -16.41 -11.73 -0.92
C TRP A 206 -16.60 -10.79 -2.11
N GLU A 207 -16.20 -11.23 -3.29
CA GLU A 207 -16.37 -10.45 -4.51
C GLU A 207 -17.84 -10.21 -4.84
N LEU A 208 -18.69 -11.21 -4.72
CA LEU A 208 -20.14 -11.04 -4.88
C LEU A 208 -20.72 -10.02 -3.89
N PHE A 209 -20.26 -10.03 -2.64
CA PHE A 209 -20.64 -9.00 -1.66
C PHE A 209 -20.17 -7.60 -2.08
N ARG A 210 -18.92 -7.46 -2.54
CA ARG A 210 -18.38 -6.18 -3.04
C ARG A 210 -19.15 -5.65 -4.22
N VAL A 211 -19.51 -6.52 -5.16
CA VAL A 211 -20.36 -6.16 -6.32
C VAL A 211 -21.71 -5.65 -5.86
N ALA A 212 -22.38 -6.36 -4.96
CA ALA A 212 -23.67 -5.95 -4.39
C ALA A 212 -23.57 -4.59 -3.68
N TYR A 213 -22.52 -4.39 -2.87
CA TYR A 213 -22.26 -3.10 -2.23
C TYR A 213 -21.95 -2.01 -3.27
N ARG A 214 -21.16 -2.32 -4.31
CA ARG A 214 -20.74 -1.36 -5.32
C ARG A 214 -21.87 -0.91 -6.25
N ILE A 215 -22.86 -1.75 -6.51
CA ILE A 215 -24.06 -1.42 -7.30
C ILE A 215 -24.79 -0.20 -6.73
N THR A 216 -24.72 0.02 -5.40
CA THR A 216 -25.33 1.19 -4.74
C THR A 216 -24.52 2.48 -4.83
N LYS A 217 -23.29 2.44 -5.36
CA LYS A 217 -22.37 3.58 -5.46
C LYS A 217 -22.23 4.06 -6.89
N LYS A 218 -21.94 5.34 -7.08
CA LYS A 218 -21.70 5.90 -8.43
C LYS A 218 -20.40 5.33 -9.04
N PRO A 219 -20.39 4.92 -10.31
CA PRO A 219 -21.52 4.83 -11.22
C PRO A 219 -22.43 3.64 -10.82
N ILE A 220 -23.72 3.92 -10.61
CA ILE A 220 -24.72 2.96 -10.13
C ILE A 220 -24.83 1.80 -11.15
N VAL A 221 -24.92 0.56 -10.66
CA VAL A 221 -24.99 -0.69 -11.42
C VAL A 221 -23.72 -0.96 -12.24
N THR A 222 -23.38 -0.06 -13.19
CA THR A 222 -22.24 -0.25 -14.10
C THR A 222 -20.91 -0.40 -13.37
N GLY A 223 -20.76 0.25 -12.20
CA GLY A 223 -19.56 0.12 -11.38
C GLY A 223 -19.39 -1.25 -10.77
N GLY A 224 -20.47 -1.84 -10.25
CA GLY A 224 -20.46 -3.21 -9.73
C GLY A 224 -20.24 -4.25 -10.82
N LEU A 225 -20.92 -4.08 -11.97
CA LEU A 225 -20.72 -4.97 -13.11
C LEU A 225 -19.28 -4.90 -13.67
N ALA A 226 -18.67 -3.72 -13.73
CA ALA A 226 -17.29 -3.58 -14.18
C ALA A 226 -16.32 -4.37 -13.28
N VAL A 227 -16.47 -4.28 -11.96
CA VAL A 227 -15.67 -5.06 -10.99
C VAL A 227 -15.88 -6.56 -11.19
N LEU A 228 -17.13 -7.01 -11.31
CA LEU A 228 -17.43 -8.43 -11.57
C LEU A 228 -16.82 -8.93 -12.88
N CYS A 229 -16.99 -8.15 -13.95
CA CYS A 229 -16.43 -8.50 -15.27
C CYS A 229 -14.90 -8.59 -15.22
N GLY A 230 -14.22 -7.66 -14.53
CA GLY A 230 -12.77 -7.72 -14.36
C GLY A 230 -12.32 -8.98 -13.62
N TYR A 231 -12.99 -9.31 -12.51
CA TYR A 231 -12.69 -10.52 -11.74
C TYR A 231 -12.89 -11.81 -12.57
N CYS A 232 -14.04 -11.92 -13.25
CA CYS A 232 -14.35 -13.06 -14.10
C CYS A 232 -13.40 -13.16 -15.31
N TRP A 233 -13.04 -12.02 -15.90
CA TRP A 233 -12.10 -11.96 -17.01
C TRP A 233 -10.73 -12.50 -16.60
N ALA A 234 -10.17 -12.00 -15.49
CA ALA A 234 -8.90 -12.47 -14.96
C ALA A 234 -8.95 -13.99 -14.62
N ALA A 235 -10.09 -14.46 -14.10
CA ALA A 235 -10.30 -15.88 -13.83
C ALA A 235 -10.32 -16.74 -15.11
N MET A 236 -11.00 -16.27 -16.16
CA MET A 236 -11.05 -16.95 -17.47
C MET A 236 -9.67 -17.00 -18.14
N GLN A 237 -8.92 -15.91 -18.06
CA GLN A 237 -7.55 -15.81 -18.57
C GLN A 237 -6.55 -16.60 -17.73
N ARG A 238 -6.96 -17.13 -16.59
CA ARG A 238 -6.08 -17.80 -15.62
C ARG A 238 -4.87 -16.93 -15.25
N THR A 239 -5.12 -15.62 -15.08
CA THR A 239 -4.07 -14.65 -14.73
C THR A 239 -3.23 -15.18 -13.58
N GLU A 240 -1.92 -15.14 -13.73
CA GLU A 240 -0.98 -15.59 -12.72
C GLU A 240 -1.15 -14.78 -11.42
N ARG A 241 -1.09 -15.46 -10.29
CA ARG A 241 -1.22 -14.86 -8.98
C ARG A 241 0.16 -14.69 -8.34
N PRO A 242 0.59 -13.46 -8.04
CA PRO A 242 1.86 -13.21 -7.36
C PRO A 242 1.84 -13.60 -5.88
N VAL A 243 0.68 -14.00 -5.37
CA VAL A 243 0.46 -14.38 -3.97
C VAL A 243 0.62 -15.88 -3.77
N SER A 244 1.27 -16.29 -2.68
CA SER A 244 1.36 -17.70 -2.29
C SER A 244 -0.02 -18.28 -1.95
N PHE A 245 -0.15 -19.61 -2.03
CA PHE A 245 -1.39 -20.28 -1.62
C PHE A 245 -1.72 -20.02 -0.13
N GLU A 246 -0.70 -19.93 0.71
CA GLU A 246 -0.85 -19.65 2.13
C GLU A 246 -1.41 -18.23 2.37
N LEU A 247 -0.84 -17.22 1.68
CA LEU A 247 -1.32 -15.86 1.75
C LEU A 247 -2.76 -15.72 1.23
N MET A 248 -3.07 -16.39 0.12
CA MET A 248 -4.41 -16.42 -0.44
C MET A 248 -5.41 -17.05 0.55
N ARG A 249 -5.06 -18.15 1.20
CA ARG A 249 -5.89 -18.80 2.21
C ARG A 249 -6.14 -17.91 3.42
N PHE A 250 -5.09 -17.26 3.92
CA PHE A 250 -5.18 -16.29 5.01
C PHE A 250 -6.09 -15.12 4.64
N HIS A 251 -5.89 -14.51 3.48
CA HIS A 251 -6.70 -13.39 2.99
C HIS A 251 -8.18 -13.77 2.87
N ARG A 252 -8.48 -14.89 2.23
CA ARG A 252 -9.87 -15.39 2.11
C ARG A 252 -10.51 -15.65 3.45
N GLY A 253 -9.76 -16.20 4.40
CA GLY A 253 -10.24 -16.38 5.78
C GLY A 253 -10.66 -15.06 6.43
N GLN A 254 -9.85 -14.02 6.29
CA GLN A 254 -10.19 -12.69 6.79
C GLN A 254 -11.41 -12.08 6.09
N GLN A 255 -11.51 -12.21 4.77
CA GLN A 255 -12.67 -11.73 4.01
C GLN A 255 -13.97 -12.41 4.46
N LEU A 256 -13.98 -13.74 4.64
CA LEU A 256 -15.14 -14.47 5.11
C LEU A 256 -15.50 -14.13 6.56
N GLN A 257 -14.50 -13.90 7.42
CA GLN A 257 -14.74 -13.44 8.77
C GLN A 257 -15.40 -12.05 8.78
N LYS A 258 -14.91 -11.09 7.99
CA LYS A 258 -15.54 -9.77 7.82
C LYS A 258 -16.97 -9.90 7.32
N LEU A 259 -17.19 -10.72 6.29
CA LEU A 259 -18.52 -10.96 5.76
C LEU A 259 -19.48 -11.51 6.82
N SER A 260 -19.03 -12.45 7.65
CA SER A 260 -19.85 -13.00 8.74
C SER A 260 -20.24 -11.93 9.77
N VAL A 261 -19.35 -10.99 10.08
CA VAL A 261 -19.64 -9.87 10.99
C VAL A 261 -20.65 -8.91 10.37
N ILE A 262 -20.49 -8.56 9.09
CA ILE A 262 -21.42 -7.69 8.38
C ILE A 262 -22.82 -8.33 8.36
N LEU A 263 -22.93 -9.61 7.99
CA LEU A 263 -24.21 -10.31 7.94
C LEU A 263 -24.88 -10.37 9.30
N ARG A 264 -24.12 -10.67 10.38
CA ARG A 264 -24.66 -10.66 11.75
C ARG A 264 -25.13 -9.28 12.19
N ALA A 265 -24.40 -8.22 11.81
CA ALA A 265 -24.80 -6.85 12.12
C ALA A 265 -26.07 -6.43 11.38
N LEU A 266 -26.20 -6.82 10.10
CA LEU A 266 -27.41 -6.59 9.30
C LEU A 266 -28.64 -7.27 9.91
N VAL A 267 -28.52 -8.55 10.31
CA VAL A 267 -29.61 -9.28 10.98
C VAL A 267 -30.02 -8.60 12.29
N LYS A 268 -29.07 -8.00 13.02
CA LYS A 268 -29.31 -7.29 14.28
C LYS A 268 -29.65 -5.80 14.09
N LEU A 269 -29.79 -5.31 12.86
CA LEU A 269 -30.01 -3.90 12.49
C LEU A 269 -28.99 -2.96 13.15
N ARG A 270 -27.74 -3.41 13.34
CA ARG A 270 -26.65 -2.62 13.90
C ARG A 270 -25.73 -2.11 12.79
N LYS A 271 -25.22 -0.87 12.94
CA LYS A 271 -24.17 -0.38 12.06
C LYS A 271 -22.86 -1.11 12.35
N VAL A 272 -22.08 -1.39 11.30
CA VAL A 272 -20.71 -1.88 11.42
C VAL A 272 -19.82 -0.65 11.37
N ASP A 273 -19.43 -0.12 12.52
CA ASP A 273 -18.72 1.15 12.60
C ASP A 273 -17.20 1.02 12.40
N SER A 274 -16.64 -0.21 12.52
CA SER A 274 -15.19 -0.40 12.31
C SER A 274 -14.81 -1.85 12.06
N PHE A 275 -13.97 -2.10 11.06
CA PHE A 275 -13.44 -3.42 10.72
C PHE A 275 -12.14 -3.79 11.46
N HIS A 276 -11.54 -2.87 12.21
CA HIS A 276 -10.29 -3.09 12.95
C HIS A 276 -10.46 -4.02 14.16
N LEU A 277 -11.66 -4.13 14.73
CA LEU A 277 -11.94 -5.02 15.86
C LEU A 277 -11.87 -6.52 15.53
N LEU A 278 -11.64 -6.91 14.27
CA LEU A 278 -11.63 -8.32 13.86
C LEU A 278 -10.24 -8.97 14.00
N THR A 279 -9.19 -8.20 14.25
CA THR A 279 -7.81 -8.69 14.33
C THR A 279 -7.34 -9.02 15.76
N GLU A 280 -8.07 -8.60 16.80
CA GLU A 280 -7.66 -8.75 18.19
C GLU A 280 -8.25 -9.98 18.91
N ARG A 281 -8.94 -10.88 18.22
CA ARG A 281 -9.36 -12.16 18.82
C ARG A 281 -8.39 -13.27 18.42
N LYS A 282 -7.52 -13.61 19.37
CA LYS A 282 -6.81 -14.88 19.42
C LYS A 282 -7.76 -16.06 19.37
#